data_9149be02912fd42c56fb44804acf5612
#
_entry.id   9149be02912fd42c56fb44804acf5612
#
_cell.length_a   1.000
_cell.length_b   1.000
_cell.length_c   1.000
_cell.angle_alpha   90.00
_cell.angle_beta   90.00
_cell.angle_gamma   90.00
#
_symmetry.space_group_name_H-M   'P 1'
#
loop_
_entity.id
_entity.type
_entity.pdbx_description
1 polymer ?
#
loop_
_entity_poly.entity_id
_entity_poly.type
_entity_poly.pdbx_seq_one_letter_code
_entity_poly.pdbx_strand_id
1 'polypeptide(L)'
;SSPLKHVPLSERDENDPEQKLGTVLDVILSEFDKLGYKTVYGVLDAVNYGVPQFRERFVLIGSRDDEDVFLPIPTHFQMHQDKKYQWQTVRSVIEDLEFDHGECATLSEERLKFLKMVPEGGNWRDLPKDIIPIAMGGAYKSGGGKVGFYRRLSYDQPSPTVVTSPVQKATMMCHPTQNRPLSVKEYARIQQFPDDWVFTGTTAAKYRQIGNAVPVGLAEAIGKTVLSVADNTAIVQTKRFRGTNVHNKIRNAIELGGSLYAVK
;
A
#
# COMPACT_ATOMS: atom_id res chain seq x y z
N SER A 1 13.66 -24.45 19.72
CA SER A 1 13.48 -23.06 19.29
C SER A 1 12.06 -22.61 19.59
N SER A 2 11.91 -21.67 20.52
CA SER A 2 10.61 -21.10 20.86
C SER A 2 10.12 -20.25 19.66
N PRO A 3 8.88 -20.43 19.17
CA PRO A 3 8.37 -19.55 18.13
C PRO A 3 8.34 -18.13 18.68
N LEU A 4 8.86 -17.18 17.92
CA LEU A 4 8.81 -15.73 18.22
C LEU A 4 7.37 -15.35 18.53
N LYS A 5 7.06 -15.06 19.80
CA LYS A 5 5.72 -14.69 20.23
C LYS A 5 5.44 -13.26 19.77
N HIS A 6 4.36 -13.07 19.03
CA HIS A 6 3.85 -11.73 18.74
C HIS A 6 3.29 -11.13 20.04
N VAL A 7 4.00 -10.16 20.60
CA VAL A 7 3.54 -9.39 21.76
C VAL A 7 3.07 -8.02 21.25
N PRO A 8 1.84 -7.58 21.57
CA PRO A 8 1.36 -6.24 21.23
C PRO A 8 2.32 -5.15 21.76
N LEU A 9 2.46 -4.05 21.02
CA LEU A 9 3.35 -2.94 21.41
C LEU A 9 3.10 -2.40 22.82
N SER A 10 1.83 -2.40 23.25
CA SER A 10 1.40 -1.95 24.59
C SER A 10 1.75 -2.91 25.74
N GLU A 11 2.14 -4.13 25.42
CA GLU A 11 2.42 -5.20 26.38
C GLU A 11 3.87 -5.68 26.34
N ARG A 12 4.71 -5.03 25.53
CA ARG A 12 6.12 -5.40 25.38
C ARG A 12 6.94 -4.96 26.58
N ASP A 13 7.79 -5.87 27.06
CA ASP A 13 8.87 -5.55 27.99
C ASP A 13 10.10 -5.11 27.18
N GLU A 14 10.48 -3.83 27.29
CA GLU A 14 11.66 -3.27 26.60
C GLU A 14 12.99 -3.88 27.10
N ASN A 15 12.99 -4.51 28.27
CA ASN A 15 14.15 -5.20 28.83
C ASN A 15 14.27 -6.65 28.37
N ASP A 16 13.22 -7.21 27.77
CA ASP A 16 13.23 -8.56 27.19
C ASP A 16 13.82 -8.51 25.76
N PRO A 17 15.04 -9.07 25.53
CA PRO A 17 15.66 -9.05 24.21
C PRO A 17 14.81 -9.67 23.10
N GLU A 18 13.94 -10.66 23.42
CA GLU A 18 13.06 -11.31 22.45
C GLU A 18 11.86 -10.46 22.05
N GLN A 19 11.50 -9.45 22.86
CA GLN A 19 10.38 -8.54 22.63
C GLN A 19 10.80 -7.19 22.05
N LYS A 20 12.09 -6.95 21.93
CA LYS A 20 12.64 -5.70 21.37
C LYS A 20 12.19 -5.50 19.92
N LEU A 21 11.87 -4.25 19.56
CA LEU A 21 11.55 -3.89 18.18
C LEU A 21 12.71 -4.23 17.24
N GLY A 22 12.40 -4.97 16.17
CA GLY A 22 13.40 -5.39 15.17
C GLY A 22 13.91 -6.82 15.36
N THR A 23 13.73 -7.45 16.51
CA THR A 23 14.27 -8.81 16.81
C THR A 23 13.90 -9.84 15.74
N VAL A 24 12.66 -9.80 15.21
CA VAL A 24 12.23 -10.73 14.15
C VAL A 24 13.04 -10.51 12.88
N LEU A 25 13.30 -9.27 12.52
CA LEU A 25 14.11 -8.94 11.34
C LEU A 25 15.57 -9.37 11.55
N ASP A 26 16.13 -9.13 12.73
CA ASP A 26 17.50 -9.52 13.07
C ASP A 26 17.68 -11.03 12.97
N VAL A 27 16.69 -11.82 13.45
CA VAL A 27 16.70 -13.28 13.32
C VAL A 27 16.65 -13.70 11.84
N ILE A 28 15.75 -13.10 11.05
CA ILE A 28 15.65 -13.40 9.61
C ILE A 28 16.97 -13.11 8.90
N LEU A 29 17.54 -11.92 9.13
CA LEU A 29 18.81 -11.51 8.51
C LEU A 29 19.97 -12.42 8.93
N SER A 30 20.03 -12.82 10.21
CA SER A 30 21.04 -13.75 10.72
C SER A 30 20.92 -15.14 10.04
N GLU A 31 19.71 -15.64 9.80
CA GLU A 31 19.53 -16.91 9.10
C GLU A 31 19.95 -16.82 7.63
N PHE A 32 19.64 -15.71 6.94
CA PHE A 32 20.13 -15.50 5.57
C PHE A 32 21.66 -15.41 5.52
N ASP A 33 22.27 -14.69 6.46
CA ASP A 33 23.74 -14.57 6.55
C ASP A 33 24.42 -15.93 6.79
N LYS A 34 23.91 -16.75 7.73
CA LYS A 34 24.39 -18.13 7.96
C LYS A 34 24.31 -19.01 6.71
N LEU A 35 23.32 -18.78 5.83
CA LEU A 35 23.15 -19.50 4.58
C LEU A 35 24.00 -18.91 3.44
N GLY A 36 24.80 -17.89 3.70
CA GLY A 36 25.71 -17.26 2.74
C GLY A 36 25.02 -16.24 1.82
N TYR A 37 23.85 -15.72 2.17
CA TYR A 37 23.18 -14.68 1.36
C TYR A 37 23.70 -13.29 1.70
N LYS A 38 24.03 -12.52 0.66
CA LYS A 38 24.08 -11.05 0.76
C LYS A 38 22.66 -10.52 0.61
N THR A 39 22.22 -9.68 1.55
CA THR A 39 20.83 -9.20 1.56
C THR A 39 20.75 -7.67 1.54
N VAL A 40 19.71 -7.16 0.90
CA VAL A 40 19.25 -5.77 1.01
C VAL A 40 17.77 -5.78 1.36
N TYR A 41 17.33 -4.84 2.18
CA TYR A 41 15.93 -4.73 2.58
C TYR A 41 15.49 -3.29 2.78
N GLY A 42 14.18 -3.07 2.71
CA GLY A 42 13.56 -1.76 2.95
C GLY A 42 12.06 -1.81 2.85
N VAL A 43 11.43 -0.68 3.16
CA VAL A 43 10.00 -0.47 2.96
C VAL A 43 9.80 0.29 1.66
N LEU A 44 9.08 -0.31 0.72
CA LEU A 44 8.74 0.27 -0.57
C LEU A 44 7.27 0.66 -0.58
N ASP A 45 6.96 1.88 -1.05
CA ASP A 45 5.58 2.31 -1.26
C ASP A 45 5.21 2.15 -2.74
N ALA A 46 4.16 1.38 -3.01
CA ALA A 46 3.71 1.02 -4.35
C ALA A 46 3.43 2.25 -5.25
N VAL A 47 3.00 3.37 -4.66
CA VAL A 47 2.73 4.61 -5.40
C VAL A 47 3.98 5.12 -6.14
N ASN A 48 5.17 4.86 -5.61
CA ASN A 48 6.44 5.25 -6.22
C ASN A 48 6.84 4.37 -7.41
N TYR A 49 6.04 3.36 -7.74
CA TYR A 49 6.25 2.43 -8.86
C TYR A 49 5.07 2.44 -9.85
N GLY A 50 4.31 3.55 -9.87
CA GLY A 50 3.21 3.76 -10.79
C GLY A 50 1.89 3.07 -10.41
N VAL A 51 1.79 2.56 -9.19
CA VAL A 51 0.53 2.02 -8.67
C VAL A 51 -0.32 3.17 -8.12
N PRO A 52 -1.59 3.30 -8.47
CA PRO A 52 -2.46 4.37 -7.97
C PRO A 52 -2.93 4.12 -6.52
N GLN A 53 -1.99 3.73 -5.64
CA GLN A 53 -2.26 3.30 -4.28
C GLN A 53 -1.08 3.53 -3.35
N PHE A 54 -1.32 4.13 -2.19
CA PHE A 54 -0.39 4.11 -1.05
C PHE A 54 -0.41 2.73 -0.41
N ARG A 55 0.66 1.97 -0.59
CA ARG A 55 0.80 0.62 -0.04
C ARG A 55 2.24 0.29 0.26
N GLU A 56 2.63 0.52 1.50
CA GLU A 56 3.97 0.18 1.96
C GLU A 56 4.11 -1.35 2.14
N ARG A 57 5.22 -1.88 1.65
CA ARG A 57 5.59 -3.29 1.82
C ARG A 57 7.06 -3.41 2.19
N PHE A 58 7.31 -4.20 3.23
CA PHE A 58 8.67 -4.63 3.52
C PHE A 58 9.11 -5.60 2.42
N VAL A 59 10.27 -5.34 1.85
CA VAL A 59 10.89 -6.15 0.79
C VAL A 59 12.31 -6.49 1.23
N LEU A 60 12.69 -7.76 1.10
CA LEU A 60 14.03 -8.25 1.27
C LEU A 60 14.43 -8.99 0.01
N ILE A 61 15.57 -8.63 -0.55
CA ILE A 61 16.18 -9.29 -1.72
C ILE A 61 17.54 -9.82 -1.28
N GLY A 62 17.85 -11.06 -1.66
CA GLY A 62 19.14 -11.69 -1.33
C GLY A 62 19.68 -12.48 -2.50
N SER A 63 21.00 -12.45 -2.70
CA SER A 63 21.73 -13.36 -3.59
C SER A 63 22.74 -14.15 -2.82
N ARG A 64 22.95 -15.42 -3.22
CA ARG A 64 23.97 -16.32 -2.68
C ARG A 64 25.22 -16.39 -3.58
N ASP A 65 25.14 -15.81 -4.77
CA ASP A 65 26.15 -15.93 -5.81
C ASP A 65 27.17 -14.77 -5.81
N ASP A 66 27.44 -14.18 -4.66
CA ASP A 66 28.39 -13.08 -4.41
C ASP A 66 28.10 -11.75 -5.14
N GLU A 67 26.93 -11.64 -5.75
CA GLU A 67 26.47 -10.45 -6.46
C GLU A 67 26.02 -9.35 -5.50
N ASP A 68 26.21 -8.10 -5.90
CA ASP A 68 25.64 -6.97 -5.17
C ASP A 68 24.13 -6.88 -5.46
N VAL A 69 23.33 -6.96 -4.41
CA VAL A 69 21.86 -6.82 -4.45
C VAL A 69 21.43 -5.41 -4.06
N PHE A 70 20.37 -4.92 -4.70
CA PHE A 70 19.80 -3.59 -4.44
C PHE A 70 18.28 -3.60 -4.49
N LEU A 71 17.66 -2.56 -3.92
CA LEU A 71 16.21 -2.36 -4.02
C LEU A 71 15.87 -1.62 -5.33
N PRO A 72 14.65 -1.85 -5.89
CA PRO A 72 14.20 -1.14 -7.07
C PRO A 72 14.20 0.37 -6.86
N ILE A 73 14.60 1.12 -7.88
CA ILE A 73 14.60 2.58 -7.89
C ILE A 73 13.17 3.07 -8.14
N PRO A 74 12.64 4.03 -7.35
CA PRO A 74 11.36 4.66 -7.64
C PRO A 74 11.30 5.27 -9.03
N THR A 75 10.17 5.07 -9.72
CA THR A 75 9.93 5.57 -11.08
C THR A 75 8.88 6.68 -11.13
N HIS A 76 8.07 6.82 -10.07
CA HIS A 76 6.99 7.80 -9.99
C HIS A 76 7.11 8.65 -8.73
N PHE A 77 6.70 9.91 -8.82
CA PHE A 77 6.88 10.93 -7.80
C PHE A 77 5.61 11.76 -7.64
N GLN A 78 5.39 12.34 -6.46
CA GLN A 78 4.24 13.20 -6.19
C GLN A 78 4.23 14.41 -7.13
N MET A 79 5.40 15.00 -7.38
CA MET A 79 5.60 16.11 -8.31
C MET A 79 6.76 15.75 -9.26
N HIS A 80 6.51 15.88 -10.55
CA HIS A 80 7.51 15.71 -11.58
C HIS A 80 7.14 16.58 -12.80
N GLN A 81 8.13 17.10 -13.53
CA GLN A 81 7.89 17.95 -14.72
C GLN A 81 7.15 17.19 -15.82
N ASP A 82 7.52 15.94 -16.04
CA ASP A 82 6.84 15.05 -16.98
C ASP A 82 5.76 14.26 -16.25
N LYS A 83 4.50 14.45 -16.67
CA LYS A 83 3.32 13.80 -16.08
C LYS A 83 3.39 12.27 -16.04
N LYS A 84 4.11 11.64 -16.95
CA LYS A 84 4.27 10.18 -17.00
C LYS A 84 5.00 9.61 -15.76
N TYR A 85 5.77 10.44 -15.08
CA TYR A 85 6.48 10.08 -13.85
C TYR A 85 5.79 10.63 -12.58
N GLN A 86 4.63 11.25 -12.71
CA GLN A 86 3.82 11.62 -11.54
C GLN A 86 3.06 10.41 -11.01
N TRP A 87 2.73 10.44 -9.73
CA TRP A 87 1.88 9.43 -9.12
C TRP A 87 0.58 9.26 -9.90
N GLN A 88 0.22 8.02 -10.16
CA GLN A 88 -1.06 7.66 -10.73
C GLN A 88 -2.18 7.89 -9.70
N THR A 89 -3.33 8.36 -10.17
CA THR A 89 -4.48 8.63 -9.31
C THR A 89 -5.59 7.62 -9.55
N VAL A 90 -6.58 7.60 -8.66
CA VAL A 90 -7.78 6.76 -8.81
C VAL A 90 -8.46 7.02 -10.15
N ARG A 91 -8.52 8.28 -10.59
CA ARG A 91 -9.12 8.70 -11.86
C ARG A 91 -8.56 7.91 -13.04
N SER A 92 -7.24 7.80 -13.12
CA SER A 92 -6.56 7.19 -14.26
C SER A 92 -6.89 5.71 -14.48
N VAL A 93 -7.52 5.05 -13.49
CA VAL A 93 -7.74 3.59 -13.55
C VAL A 93 -9.19 3.16 -13.38
N ILE A 94 -10.11 4.05 -12.87
CA ILE A 94 -11.51 3.65 -12.67
C ILE A 94 -12.53 4.59 -13.31
N GLU A 95 -12.17 5.76 -13.84
CA GLU A 95 -13.12 6.72 -14.37
C GLU A 95 -13.96 6.14 -15.52
N ASP A 96 -13.35 5.35 -16.38
CA ASP A 96 -14.02 4.66 -17.49
C ASP A 96 -14.97 3.53 -17.04
N LEU A 97 -14.87 3.07 -15.79
CA LEU A 97 -15.73 2.05 -15.20
C LEU A 97 -17.00 2.63 -14.54
N GLU A 98 -17.22 3.92 -14.57
CA GLU A 98 -18.33 4.57 -13.85
C GLU A 98 -19.70 3.98 -14.22
N PHE A 99 -19.90 3.60 -15.48
CA PHE A 99 -21.16 3.03 -16.00
C PHE A 99 -21.14 1.51 -16.18
N ASP A 100 -19.94 0.88 -16.16
CA ASP A 100 -19.78 -0.59 -16.30
C ASP A 100 -18.78 -1.12 -15.30
N HIS A 101 -19.06 -0.90 -14.02
CA HIS A 101 -18.15 -1.30 -12.92
C HIS A 101 -18.24 -2.80 -12.56
N GLY A 102 -19.24 -3.53 -13.05
CA GLY A 102 -19.41 -4.95 -12.74
C GLY A 102 -19.85 -5.22 -11.29
N GLU A 103 -19.42 -6.37 -10.76
CA GLU A 103 -19.81 -6.90 -9.44
C GLU A 103 -19.31 -6.01 -8.30
N CYS A 104 -20.21 -5.73 -7.35
CA CYS A 104 -19.95 -4.84 -6.21
C CYS A 104 -20.54 -5.40 -4.91
N ALA A 105 -19.85 -5.18 -3.78
CA ALA A 105 -20.42 -5.42 -2.48
C ALA A 105 -21.50 -4.37 -2.16
N THR A 106 -22.43 -4.72 -1.28
CA THR A 106 -23.53 -3.82 -0.89
C THR A 106 -23.31 -3.23 0.48
N LEU A 107 -23.77 -2.00 0.69
CA LEU A 107 -23.92 -1.37 1.99
C LEU A 107 -25.38 -1.49 2.47
N SER A 108 -25.60 -1.54 3.80
CA SER A 108 -26.95 -1.41 4.33
C SER A 108 -27.52 -0.02 4.01
N GLU A 109 -28.86 0.07 3.93
CA GLU A 109 -29.54 1.35 3.69
C GLU A 109 -29.16 2.42 4.72
N GLU A 110 -28.99 2.03 5.98
CA GLU A 110 -28.55 2.93 7.03
C GLU A 110 -27.17 3.55 6.71
N ARG A 111 -26.20 2.73 6.29
CA ARG A 111 -24.88 3.22 5.90
C ARG A 111 -24.92 4.09 4.64
N LEU A 112 -25.78 3.74 3.69
CA LEU A 112 -25.98 4.54 2.49
C LEU A 112 -26.53 5.93 2.79
N LYS A 113 -27.42 6.07 3.79
CA LYS A 113 -27.91 7.39 4.24
C LYS A 113 -26.75 8.31 4.64
N PHE A 114 -25.81 7.80 5.43
CA PHE A 114 -24.65 8.60 5.86
C PHE A 114 -23.66 8.82 4.72
N LEU A 115 -23.38 7.79 3.92
CA LEU A 115 -22.45 7.92 2.79
C LEU A 115 -22.90 9.00 1.79
N LYS A 116 -24.18 9.18 1.55
CA LYS A 116 -24.75 10.23 0.67
C LYS A 116 -24.39 11.65 1.10
N MET A 117 -24.09 11.87 2.38
CA MET A 117 -23.73 13.18 2.95
C MET A 117 -22.22 13.46 2.88
N VAL A 118 -21.41 12.44 2.56
CA VAL A 118 -19.96 12.59 2.51
C VAL A 118 -19.53 13.02 1.11
N PRO A 119 -18.77 14.11 0.99
CA PRO A 119 -18.25 14.56 -0.31
C PRO A 119 -17.15 13.65 -0.86
N GLU A 120 -16.77 13.83 -2.12
CA GLU A 120 -15.61 13.21 -2.72
C GLU A 120 -14.35 13.48 -1.86
N GLY A 121 -13.52 12.45 -1.65
CA GLY A 121 -12.33 12.52 -0.82
C GLY A 121 -12.59 12.61 0.69
N GLY A 122 -13.86 12.72 1.10
CA GLY A 122 -14.28 12.89 2.48
C GLY A 122 -14.43 11.57 3.26
N ASN A 123 -14.82 11.72 4.51
CA ASN A 123 -15.08 10.62 5.43
C ASN A 123 -16.09 11.04 6.52
N TRP A 124 -16.27 10.24 7.58
CA TRP A 124 -17.21 10.52 8.65
C TRP A 124 -17.07 11.91 9.29
N ARG A 125 -15.90 12.57 9.22
CA ARG A 125 -15.68 13.91 9.81
C ARG A 125 -16.38 15.02 9.03
N ASP A 126 -16.74 14.73 7.79
CA ASP A 126 -17.46 15.65 6.91
C ASP A 126 -18.99 15.55 7.05
N LEU A 127 -19.46 14.63 7.91
CA LEU A 127 -20.87 14.55 8.28
C LEU A 127 -21.28 15.73 9.19
N PRO A 128 -22.57 16.14 9.19
CA PRO A 128 -23.10 17.09 10.16
C PRO A 128 -22.79 16.67 11.60
N LYS A 129 -22.44 17.64 12.46
CA LYS A 129 -21.95 17.36 13.83
C LYS A 129 -22.93 16.56 14.68
N ASP A 130 -24.22 16.77 14.50
CA ASP A 130 -25.32 16.05 15.18
C ASP A 130 -25.48 14.61 14.64
N ILE A 131 -25.08 14.34 13.40
CA ILE A 131 -25.16 13.03 12.76
C ILE A 131 -23.94 12.16 13.09
N ILE A 132 -22.77 12.74 13.33
CA ILE A 132 -21.52 12.00 13.58
C ILE A 132 -21.66 10.94 14.67
N PRO A 133 -22.19 11.23 15.89
CA PRO A 133 -22.34 10.23 16.94
C PRO A 133 -23.24 9.06 16.53
N ILE A 134 -24.29 9.35 15.77
CA ILE A 134 -25.25 8.34 15.27
C ILE A 134 -24.56 7.44 14.24
N ALA A 135 -23.91 8.02 13.24
CA ALA A 135 -23.23 7.31 12.18
C ALA A 135 -22.07 6.44 12.69
N MET A 136 -21.32 6.92 13.65
CA MET A 136 -20.16 6.24 14.23
C MET A 136 -20.54 5.24 15.32
N GLY A 137 -21.66 5.45 16.03
CA GLY A 137 -22.08 4.59 17.13
C GLY A 137 -21.00 4.45 18.20
N GLY A 138 -20.77 3.23 18.68
CA GLY A 138 -19.75 2.94 19.70
C GLY A 138 -18.32 3.32 19.29
N ALA A 139 -18.02 3.34 18.00
CA ALA A 139 -16.70 3.73 17.49
C ALA A 139 -16.38 5.22 17.71
N TYR A 140 -17.38 6.07 17.93
CA TYR A 140 -17.18 7.50 18.18
C TYR A 140 -16.35 7.75 19.46
N LYS A 141 -16.61 6.95 20.49
CA LYS A 141 -15.92 7.06 21.79
C LYS A 141 -14.62 6.28 21.87
N SER A 142 -14.32 5.40 20.90
CA SER A 142 -13.11 4.59 20.91
C SER A 142 -11.88 5.43 20.50
N GLY A 143 -10.74 5.22 21.12
CA GLY A 143 -9.46 5.78 20.68
C GLY A 143 -8.98 5.19 19.33
N GLY A 144 -8.01 5.82 18.69
CA GLY A 144 -7.35 5.34 17.48
C GLY A 144 -7.81 6.02 16.19
N GLY A 145 -7.04 5.79 15.12
CA GLY A 145 -7.28 6.39 13.80
C GLY A 145 -8.52 5.80 13.12
N LYS A 146 -9.50 6.65 12.83
CA LYS A 146 -10.82 6.23 12.33
C LYS A 146 -11.14 6.77 10.93
N VAL A 147 -10.13 7.24 10.19
CA VAL A 147 -10.34 7.90 8.88
C VAL A 147 -11.00 7.04 7.81
N GLY A 148 -11.11 5.73 8.02
CA GLY A 148 -11.74 4.82 7.07
C GLY A 148 -13.26 4.70 7.16
N PHE A 149 -13.91 5.27 8.22
CA PHE A 149 -15.37 5.23 8.28
C PHE A 149 -16.00 6.14 7.26
N TYR A 150 -16.95 5.63 6.47
CA TYR A 150 -17.64 6.34 5.39
C TYR A 150 -16.68 7.02 4.41
N ARG A 151 -15.48 6.47 4.19
CA ARG A 151 -14.48 7.07 3.32
C ARG A 151 -14.88 6.93 1.86
N ARG A 152 -15.01 8.07 1.20
CA ARG A 152 -14.99 8.17 -0.26
C ARG A 152 -13.58 8.40 -0.74
N LEU A 153 -13.21 7.74 -1.84
CA LEU A 153 -11.97 8.07 -2.50
C LEU A 153 -12.06 9.43 -3.20
N SER A 154 -10.92 9.99 -3.54
CA SER A 154 -10.84 11.12 -4.47
C SER A 154 -10.33 10.61 -5.81
N TYR A 155 -10.90 11.10 -6.89
CA TYR A 155 -10.39 10.82 -8.22
C TYR A 155 -8.96 11.32 -8.42
N ASP A 156 -8.61 12.46 -7.82
CA ASP A 156 -7.36 13.17 -8.06
C ASP A 156 -6.24 12.80 -7.08
N GLN A 157 -6.43 11.74 -6.31
CA GLN A 157 -5.43 11.21 -5.38
C GLN A 157 -5.21 9.71 -5.62
N PRO A 158 -4.03 9.18 -5.27
CA PRO A 158 -3.85 7.73 -5.14
C PRO A 158 -4.80 7.17 -4.07
N SER A 159 -5.25 5.94 -4.27
CA SER A 159 -6.07 5.23 -3.28
C SER A 159 -5.29 4.98 -1.99
N PRO A 160 -5.91 5.01 -0.81
CA PRO A 160 -5.37 4.33 0.37
C PRO A 160 -5.19 2.83 0.11
N THR A 161 -4.47 2.15 0.99
CA THR A 161 -4.24 0.70 0.87
C THR A 161 -5.55 -0.06 0.64
N VAL A 162 -5.64 -0.76 -0.49
CA VAL A 162 -6.73 -1.69 -0.81
C VAL A 162 -6.69 -2.85 0.18
N VAL A 163 -7.79 -3.03 0.89
CA VAL A 163 -7.96 -4.06 1.93
C VAL A 163 -8.82 -5.21 1.42
N THR A 164 -8.99 -6.26 2.23
CA THR A 164 -9.71 -7.48 1.83
C THR A 164 -11.25 -7.32 1.73
N SER A 165 -11.78 -6.15 2.08
CA SER A 165 -13.22 -5.83 1.95
C SER A 165 -13.44 -4.32 1.91
N PRO A 166 -14.18 -3.79 0.90
CA PRO A 166 -14.48 -2.37 0.79
C PRO A 166 -15.55 -1.89 1.79
N VAL A 167 -16.25 -2.81 2.45
CA VAL A 167 -17.39 -2.50 3.34
C VAL A 167 -17.04 -2.61 4.83
N GLN A 168 -15.81 -2.93 5.18
CA GLN A 168 -15.38 -2.98 6.58
C GLN A 168 -15.42 -1.57 7.18
N LYS A 169 -16.09 -1.41 8.33
CA LYS A 169 -16.40 -0.10 8.92
C LYS A 169 -15.20 0.84 9.03
N ALA A 170 -14.09 0.37 9.58
CA ALA A 170 -12.92 1.19 9.85
C ALA A 170 -12.02 1.43 8.62
N THR A 171 -12.27 0.74 7.52
CA THR A 171 -11.46 0.78 6.29
C THR A 171 -12.33 0.79 5.03
N MET A 172 -13.49 1.43 5.10
CA MET A 172 -14.38 1.54 3.94
C MET A 172 -13.67 2.19 2.75
N MET A 173 -14.03 1.70 1.56
CA MET A 173 -13.52 2.22 0.30
C MET A 173 -14.71 2.40 -0.65
N CYS A 174 -15.22 3.63 -0.69
CA CYS A 174 -16.37 3.96 -1.51
C CYS A 174 -15.94 4.75 -2.74
N HIS A 175 -16.73 4.58 -3.82
CA HIS A 175 -16.53 5.29 -5.08
C HIS A 175 -16.52 6.82 -4.87
N PRO A 176 -15.69 7.57 -5.59
CA PRO A 176 -15.57 9.02 -5.41
C PRO A 176 -16.90 9.76 -5.48
N THR A 177 -17.75 9.47 -6.47
CA THR A 177 -19.00 10.17 -6.74
C THR A 177 -20.26 9.33 -6.52
N GLN A 178 -20.17 8.00 -6.71
CA GLN A 178 -21.35 7.12 -6.56
C GLN A 178 -21.54 6.64 -5.13
N ASN A 179 -22.80 6.38 -4.75
CA ASN A 179 -23.16 5.95 -3.39
C ASN A 179 -23.04 4.42 -3.23
N ARG A 180 -21.83 3.89 -3.45
CA ARG A 180 -21.51 2.48 -3.36
C ARG A 180 -20.06 2.24 -2.95
N PRO A 181 -19.72 1.05 -2.46
CA PRO A 181 -18.32 0.63 -2.34
C PRO A 181 -17.67 0.56 -3.74
N LEU A 182 -16.35 0.54 -3.79
CA LEU A 182 -15.64 0.17 -5.02
C LEU A 182 -16.03 -1.25 -5.45
N SER A 183 -16.16 -1.48 -6.75
CA SER A 183 -16.43 -2.79 -7.33
C SER A 183 -15.20 -3.70 -7.31
N VAL A 184 -15.39 -4.98 -7.63
CA VAL A 184 -14.28 -5.94 -7.80
C VAL A 184 -13.35 -5.49 -8.91
N LYS A 185 -13.89 -4.99 -10.04
CA LYS A 185 -13.12 -4.53 -11.19
C LYS A 185 -12.30 -3.27 -10.85
N GLU A 186 -12.88 -2.31 -10.12
CA GLU A 186 -12.19 -1.12 -9.65
C GLU A 186 -11.06 -1.48 -8.66
N TYR A 187 -11.31 -2.42 -7.75
CA TYR A 187 -10.28 -2.95 -6.84
C TYR A 187 -9.12 -3.58 -7.60
N ALA A 188 -9.43 -4.40 -8.62
CA ALA A 188 -8.43 -5.06 -9.44
C ALA A 188 -7.56 -4.04 -10.19
N ARG A 189 -8.17 -3.02 -10.80
CA ARG A 189 -7.45 -1.97 -11.51
C ARG A 189 -6.57 -1.10 -10.61
N ILE A 190 -7.01 -0.80 -9.36
CA ILE A 190 -6.18 -0.09 -8.39
C ILE A 190 -4.94 -0.92 -8.00
N GLN A 191 -5.05 -2.25 -7.98
CA GLN A 191 -3.93 -3.18 -7.79
C GLN A 191 -3.18 -3.50 -9.09
N GLN A 192 -3.63 -2.92 -10.23
CA GLN A 192 -3.08 -3.09 -11.56
C GLN A 192 -3.18 -4.53 -12.12
N PHE A 193 -4.18 -5.30 -11.70
CA PHE A 193 -4.51 -6.54 -12.39
C PHE A 193 -5.02 -6.23 -13.80
N PRO A 194 -4.61 -7.03 -14.81
CA PRO A 194 -5.18 -6.93 -16.16
C PRO A 194 -6.70 -7.16 -16.14
N ASP A 195 -7.43 -6.52 -17.07
CA ASP A 195 -8.90 -6.61 -17.12
C ASP A 195 -9.41 -8.03 -17.47
N ASP A 196 -8.60 -8.84 -18.12
CA ASP A 196 -8.86 -10.23 -18.47
C ASP A 196 -8.51 -11.22 -17.35
N TRP A 197 -8.00 -10.72 -16.22
CA TRP A 197 -7.70 -11.59 -15.07
C TRP A 197 -8.97 -12.08 -14.40
N VAL A 198 -9.11 -13.41 -14.32
CA VAL A 198 -10.31 -14.04 -13.77
C VAL A 198 -10.17 -14.31 -12.28
N PHE A 199 -10.98 -13.63 -11.46
CA PHE A 199 -11.16 -13.94 -10.05
C PHE A 199 -12.31 -14.90 -9.86
N THR A 200 -12.12 -15.95 -9.05
CA THR A 200 -13.13 -17.00 -8.82
C THR A 200 -13.72 -16.96 -7.41
N GLY A 201 -14.88 -17.56 -7.25
CA GLY A 201 -15.58 -17.66 -5.97
C GLY A 201 -16.55 -16.51 -5.72
N THR A 202 -16.94 -16.32 -4.46
CA THR A 202 -17.90 -15.27 -4.07
C THR A 202 -17.28 -13.87 -4.20
N THR A 203 -18.12 -12.84 -4.29
CA THR A 203 -17.69 -11.42 -4.27
C THR A 203 -16.69 -11.14 -3.14
N ALA A 204 -16.96 -11.64 -1.93
CA ALA A 204 -16.06 -11.49 -0.79
C ALA A 204 -14.71 -12.21 -0.98
N ALA A 205 -14.70 -13.36 -1.64
CA ALA A 205 -13.48 -14.09 -1.96
C ALA A 205 -12.62 -13.32 -2.99
N LYS A 206 -13.25 -12.73 -4.00
CA LYS A 206 -12.58 -11.90 -5.01
C LYS A 206 -11.89 -10.68 -4.38
N TYR A 207 -12.59 -9.92 -3.51
CA TYR A 207 -11.97 -8.81 -2.77
C TYR A 207 -10.79 -9.27 -1.90
N ARG A 208 -10.87 -10.44 -1.27
CA ARG A 208 -9.75 -10.98 -0.48
C ARG A 208 -8.55 -11.33 -1.36
N GLN A 209 -8.76 -11.93 -2.51
CA GLN A 209 -7.68 -12.24 -3.45
C GLN A 209 -6.95 -10.96 -3.85
N ILE A 210 -7.70 -9.94 -4.28
CA ILE A 210 -7.15 -8.66 -4.70
C ILE A 210 -6.45 -7.93 -3.54
N GLY A 211 -7.12 -7.83 -2.38
CA GLY A 211 -6.60 -7.12 -1.21
C GLY A 211 -5.33 -7.74 -0.61
N ASN A 212 -5.15 -9.06 -0.74
CA ASN A 212 -3.96 -9.76 -0.27
C ASN A 212 -2.79 -9.72 -1.26
N ALA A 213 -3.03 -9.38 -2.51
CA ALA A 213 -1.99 -9.34 -3.52
C ALA A 213 -0.96 -8.22 -3.28
N VAL A 214 0.24 -8.45 -3.78
CA VAL A 214 1.22 -7.38 -4.02
C VAL A 214 0.79 -6.66 -5.30
N PRO A 215 0.73 -5.31 -5.33
CA PRO A 215 0.41 -4.59 -6.56
C PRO A 215 1.33 -4.96 -7.71
N VAL A 216 0.77 -5.12 -8.91
CA VAL A 216 1.52 -5.64 -10.07
C VAL A 216 2.73 -4.77 -10.40
N GLY A 217 2.58 -3.44 -10.44
CA GLY A 217 3.69 -2.53 -10.74
C GLY A 217 4.83 -2.58 -9.72
N LEU A 218 4.51 -2.77 -8.43
CA LEU A 218 5.55 -2.98 -7.42
C LEU A 218 6.25 -4.34 -7.60
N ALA A 219 5.48 -5.40 -7.88
CA ALA A 219 6.04 -6.73 -8.14
C ALA A 219 6.92 -6.74 -9.39
N GLU A 220 6.51 -6.05 -10.45
CA GLU A 220 7.28 -5.87 -11.69
C GLU A 220 8.62 -5.15 -11.43
N ALA A 221 8.61 -4.07 -10.65
CA ALA A 221 9.81 -3.35 -10.29
C ALA A 221 10.80 -4.22 -9.51
N ILE A 222 10.30 -5.03 -8.56
CA ILE A 222 11.12 -5.99 -7.82
C ILE A 222 11.65 -7.08 -8.76
N GLY A 223 10.81 -7.65 -9.61
CA GLY A 223 11.20 -8.69 -10.56
C GLY A 223 12.27 -8.22 -11.56
N LYS A 224 12.12 -7.03 -12.13
CA LYS A 224 13.13 -6.42 -13.01
C LYS A 224 14.46 -6.22 -12.30
N THR A 225 14.43 -5.81 -11.03
CA THR A 225 15.64 -5.65 -10.23
C THR A 225 16.33 -7.00 -10.00
N VAL A 226 15.60 -8.04 -9.65
CA VAL A 226 16.16 -9.40 -9.47
C VAL A 226 16.76 -9.93 -10.76
N LEU A 227 16.07 -9.77 -11.88
CA LEU A 227 16.59 -10.18 -13.20
C LEU A 227 17.86 -9.43 -13.57
N SER A 228 17.93 -8.11 -13.31
CA SER A 228 19.13 -7.33 -13.62
C SER A 228 20.35 -7.74 -12.79
N VAL A 229 20.14 -8.19 -11.55
CA VAL A 229 21.20 -8.79 -10.73
C VAL A 229 21.67 -10.11 -11.35
N ALA A 230 20.73 -11.00 -11.68
CA ALA A 230 21.05 -12.31 -12.25
C ALA A 230 21.75 -12.24 -13.61
N ASP A 231 21.41 -11.25 -14.44
CA ASP A 231 21.99 -11.07 -15.78
C ASP A 231 23.29 -10.24 -15.78
N ASN A 232 23.77 -9.80 -14.60
CA ASN A 232 24.89 -8.84 -14.48
C ASN A 232 24.75 -7.59 -15.38
N THR A 233 23.53 -7.22 -15.72
CA THR A 233 23.23 -6.00 -16.48
C THR A 233 23.21 -4.83 -15.50
N ALA A 234 24.28 -4.03 -15.52
CA ALA A 234 24.47 -2.90 -14.62
C ALA A 234 23.30 -1.91 -14.70
N ILE A 235 22.39 -1.98 -13.73
CA ILE A 235 21.59 -0.81 -13.38
C ILE A 235 22.54 0.12 -12.62
N VAL A 236 22.65 1.37 -13.10
CA VAL A 236 23.51 2.40 -12.49
C VAL A 236 23.32 2.42 -10.97
N GLN A 237 24.36 2.04 -10.27
CA GLN A 237 24.38 1.86 -8.82
C GLN A 237 24.13 3.18 -8.11
N THR A 238 23.04 3.25 -7.36
CA THR A 238 23.01 4.12 -6.19
C THR A 238 23.63 3.36 -5.03
N LYS A 239 24.73 3.89 -4.50
CA LYS A 239 25.50 3.30 -3.39
C LYS A 239 24.60 2.84 -2.25
N ARG A 240 24.88 1.63 -1.74
CA ARG A 240 24.42 0.96 -0.52
C ARG A 240 23.58 1.82 0.42
N PHE A 241 22.28 1.62 0.42
CA PHE A 241 21.44 1.98 1.56
C PHE A 241 21.34 0.76 2.49
N ARG A 242 22.28 0.64 3.41
CA ARG A 242 22.15 -0.28 4.54
C ARG A 242 21.20 0.37 5.56
N GLY A 243 20.07 -0.29 5.77
CA GLY A 243 19.21 -0.12 6.95
C GLY A 243 18.58 1.26 7.15
N THR A 244 17.34 1.24 7.60
CA THR A 244 16.54 2.34 8.12
C THR A 244 16.07 3.38 7.12
N ASN A 245 14.79 3.22 6.72
CA ASN A 245 13.97 4.29 6.17
C ASN A 245 14.48 4.90 4.85
N VAL A 246 14.65 4.04 3.83
CA VAL A 246 14.85 4.48 2.43
C VAL A 246 13.75 5.47 2.03
N HIS A 247 12.52 5.26 2.51
CA HIS A 247 11.38 6.14 2.28
C HIS A 247 11.63 7.58 2.78
N ASN A 248 12.12 7.76 4.01
CA ASN A 248 12.38 9.11 4.55
C ASN A 248 13.59 9.78 3.86
N LYS A 249 14.61 9.01 3.49
CA LYS A 249 15.77 9.56 2.76
C LYS A 249 15.40 9.96 1.33
N ILE A 250 14.57 9.18 0.64
CA ILE A 250 14.05 9.52 -0.69
C ILE A 250 13.09 10.72 -0.59
N ARG A 251 12.18 10.75 0.39
CA ARG A 251 11.31 11.89 0.65
C ARG A 251 12.12 13.17 0.87
N ASN A 252 13.12 13.14 1.75
CA ASN A 252 13.97 14.30 2.01
C ASN A 252 14.78 14.74 0.78
N ALA A 253 15.25 13.81 -0.06
CA ALA A 253 15.93 14.15 -1.30
C ALA A 253 14.99 14.81 -2.32
N ILE A 254 13.73 14.38 -2.38
CA ILE A 254 12.69 14.95 -3.26
C ILE A 254 12.26 16.34 -2.75
N GLU A 255 12.01 16.49 -1.44
CA GLU A 255 11.63 17.76 -0.80
C GLU A 255 12.71 18.84 -0.92
N LEU A 256 13.99 18.45 -0.99
CA LEU A 256 15.12 19.36 -1.19
C LEU A 256 15.39 19.67 -2.67
N GLY A 257 14.52 19.25 -3.60
CA GLY A 257 14.67 19.53 -5.04
C GLY A 257 15.87 18.82 -5.69
N GLY A 258 16.46 17.85 -5.00
CA GLY A 258 17.58 17.08 -5.49
C GLY A 258 17.14 16.04 -6.53
N SER A 259 17.76 16.04 -7.69
CA SER A 259 17.69 14.91 -8.62
C SER A 259 18.21 13.66 -7.93
N LEU A 260 17.47 12.54 -8.02
CA LEU A 260 17.90 11.21 -7.50
C LEU A 260 19.28 10.76 -8.06
N TYR A 261 19.77 11.43 -9.09
CA TYR A 261 21.09 11.22 -9.72
C TYR A 261 22.22 12.03 -9.08
N ALA A 262 21.94 12.87 -8.07
CA ALA A 262 22.90 13.79 -7.46
C ALA A 262 23.38 13.37 -6.06
N VAL A 263 23.13 12.16 -5.63
CA VAL A 263 23.75 11.63 -4.39
C VAL A 263 25.07 10.99 -4.76
N LYS A 264 26.11 11.83 -4.79
CA LYS A 264 27.51 11.39 -4.84
C LYS A 264 27.93 10.75 -3.52
#